data_f4fc62079299a4a1ac97461f4b081a42
#
_entry.id   f4fc62079299a4a1ac97461f4b081a42
#
_cell.length_a   1.000
_cell.length_b   1.000
_cell.length_c   1.000
_cell.angle_alpha   90.00
_cell.angle_beta   90.00
_cell.angle_gamma   90.00
#
_symmetry.space_group_name_H-M   'P 1'
#
loop_
_entity.id
_entity.type
_entity.pdbx_description
1 polymer ?
#
loop_
_entity_poly.entity_id
_entity_poly.type
_entity_poly.pdbx_seq_one_letter_code
_entity_poly.pdbx_strand_id
1 'polypeptide(L)'
;MPERETVSDDSQGVPLAMIQELARYWGTGYDWRRCEARLNALPQFMTEIDGLDIHFIHVRSQHEDALPLIINHGWPGSVIEQLKIIGPLTDPTAHGASTSDAFHVVIPSMPGYGFSGKPATTGWGPERIGRAWAELMTRLGYTRYVAQGGDWGAFVVDQMGLQAPEGLLAIHTNMPATVPADVDKASLAGEPPPAELSAEERRAYEQLIRTYAQVEYARMMAARPQTLYGIADSPVGLAAWLLDHNDADGQPAAAVTSALHRTTSATGELTREEILNNITLYWLTNTGVSASRLYREYKGGFFNTKGVAIPVAVSVFPSEQYQAPRSWAERAYPNLIYYNQVPKGGHFAAWEQPQLFSEEVRAGFRSLR
;
A
#
# COMPACT_ATOMS: atom_id res chain seq x y z
N MET A 1 16.05 18.21 17.85
CA MET A 1 15.83 18.72 16.47
C MET A 1 16.77 19.90 16.23
N PRO A 2 17.17 20.19 14.97
CA PRO A 2 17.98 21.36 14.66
C PRO A 2 17.25 22.66 15.01
N GLU A 3 18.00 23.75 15.17
CA GLU A 3 17.44 25.07 15.47
C GLU A 3 16.77 25.71 14.24
N ARG A 4 17.24 25.35 13.05
CA ARG A 4 16.73 25.80 11.75
C ARG A 4 16.97 24.78 10.65
N GLU A 5 16.18 24.85 9.60
CA GLU A 5 16.34 24.09 8.37
C GLU A 5 17.24 24.81 7.35
N THR A 6 17.67 24.08 6.33
CA THR A 6 18.49 24.65 5.24
C THR A 6 17.65 25.52 4.32
N VAL A 7 16.45 25.07 3.96
CA VAL A 7 15.43 25.77 3.17
C VAL A 7 14.10 25.77 3.92
N SER A 8 13.26 26.76 3.66
CA SER A 8 11.98 26.94 4.36
C SER A 8 10.78 26.32 3.64
N ASP A 9 11.01 25.67 2.49
CA ASP A 9 10.02 24.95 1.71
C ASP A 9 10.22 23.43 1.82
N ASP A 10 9.39 22.64 1.13
CA ASP A 10 9.39 21.19 1.14
C ASP A 10 10.31 20.55 0.06
N SER A 11 11.09 21.34 -0.66
CA SER A 11 11.96 20.88 -1.74
C SER A 11 13.08 19.92 -1.29
N GLN A 12 13.40 19.90 0.01
CA GLN A 12 14.41 19.04 0.63
C GLN A 12 13.83 18.14 1.74
N GLY A 13 12.55 17.81 1.67
CA GLY A 13 11.84 16.96 2.63
C GLY A 13 10.86 17.74 3.51
N VAL A 14 10.36 17.10 4.55
CA VAL A 14 9.32 17.68 5.41
C VAL A 14 9.83 18.93 6.15
N PRO A 15 9.16 20.10 6.03
CA PRO A 15 9.60 21.33 6.70
C PRO A 15 9.72 21.19 8.22
N LEU A 16 10.75 21.81 8.80
CA LEU A 16 11.05 21.73 10.23
C LEU A 16 9.86 22.19 11.10
N ALA A 17 9.19 23.27 10.71
CA ALA A 17 8.03 23.78 11.43
C ALA A 17 6.89 22.75 11.53
N MET A 18 6.64 22.01 10.43
CA MET A 18 5.64 20.94 10.39
C MET A 18 6.01 19.79 11.34
N ILE A 19 7.26 19.34 11.30
CA ILE A 19 7.73 18.26 12.21
C ILE A 19 7.70 18.72 13.67
N GLN A 20 8.03 19.97 13.96
CA GLN A 20 7.95 20.50 15.32
C GLN A 20 6.50 20.56 15.84
N GLU A 21 5.55 20.98 15.00
CA GLU A 21 4.13 20.99 15.33
C GLU A 21 3.61 19.58 15.57
N LEU A 22 3.92 18.66 14.66
CA LEU A 22 3.52 17.25 14.76
C LEU A 22 4.08 16.61 16.03
N ALA A 23 5.37 16.81 16.32
CA ALA A 23 6.01 16.24 17.51
C ALA A 23 5.41 16.81 18.81
N ARG A 24 5.07 18.10 18.84
CA ARG A 24 4.40 18.72 19.99
C ARG A 24 3.02 18.09 20.20
N TYR A 25 2.23 18.00 19.13
CA TYR A 25 0.90 17.37 19.22
C TYR A 25 0.99 15.90 19.62
N TRP A 26 1.93 15.15 19.05
CA TRP A 26 2.16 13.74 19.38
C TRP A 26 2.48 13.52 20.87
N GLY A 27 3.27 14.42 21.47
CA GLY A 27 3.63 14.36 22.88
C GLY A 27 2.58 14.90 23.87
N THR A 28 1.57 15.67 23.41
CA THR A 28 0.67 16.38 24.32
C THR A 28 -0.82 16.19 24.07
N GLY A 29 -1.24 16.04 22.81
CA GLY A 29 -2.65 16.01 22.40
C GLY A 29 -3.10 14.68 21.79
N TYR A 30 -2.15 13.86 21.34
CA TYR A 30 -2.42 12.58 20.73
C TYR A 30 -2.58 11.47 21.77
N ASP A 31 -3.55 10.57 21.55
CA ASP A 31 -3.83 9.44 22.44
C ASP A 31 -3.85 8.12 21.64
N TRP A 32 -2.75 7.36 21.71
CA TRP A 32 -2.64 6.04 21.09
C TRP A 32 -3.72 5.06 21.56
N ARG A 33 -4.22 5.18 22.80
CA ARG A 33 -5.21 4.24 23.36
C ARG A 33 -6.50 4.17 22.56
N ARG A 34 -6.83 5.25 21.83
CA ARG A 34 -7.97 5.25 20.91
C ARG A 34 -7.75 4.33 19.70
N CYS A 35 -6.55 4.37 19.11
CA CYS A 35 -6.18 3.47 18.02
C CYS A 35 -6.08 2.03 18.50
N GLU A 36 -5.41 1.81 19.63
CA GLU A 36 -5.30 0.49 20.27
C GLU A 36 -6.69 -0.12 20.55
N ALA A 37 -7.64 0.65 21.09
CA ALA A 37 -9.00 0.18 21.32
C ALA A 37 -9.72 -0.22 20.02
N ARG A 38 -9.52 0.52 18.91
CA ARG A 38 -10.07 0.17 17.61
C ARG A 38 -9.45 -1.13 17.06
N LEU A 39 -8.15 -1.29 17.19
CA LEU A 39 -7.46 -2.53 16.79
C LEU A 39 -7.94 -3.71 17.62
N ASN A 40 -8.00 -3.56 18.95
CA ASN A 40 -8.43 -4.62 19.86
C ASN A 40 -9.90 -5.01 19.72
N ALA A 41 -10.74 -4.18 19.10
CA ALA A 41 -12.11 -4.50 18.77
C ALA A 41 -12.25 -5.45 17.56
N LEU A 42 -11.17 -5.64 16.79
CA LEU A 42 -11.15 -6.52 15.63
C LEU A 42 -10.61 -7.92 16.00
N PRO A 43 -11.12 -8.98 15.37
CA PRO A 43 -10.52 -10.30 15.49
C PRO A 43 -9.12 -10.30 14.88
N GLN A 44 -8.11 -10.52 15.72
CA GLN A 44 -6.71 -10.55 15.35
C GLN A 44 -6.08 -11.87 15.75
N PHE A 45 -5.17 -12.37 14.94
CA PHE A 45 -4.58 -13.68 15.10
C PHE A 45 -3.09 -13.63 14.81
N MET A 46 -2.39 -14.66 15.30
CA MET A 46 -0.99 -14.91 15.01
C MET A 46 -0.83 -16.35 14.53
N THR A 47 -0.03 -16.57 13.50
CA THR A 47 0.37 -17.91 13.06
C THR A 47 1.83 -17.89 12.61
N GLU A 48 2.55 -18.99 12.81
CA GLU A 48 3.91 -19.11 12.29
C GLU A 48 3.87 -19.62 10.84
N ILE A 49 4.54 -18.91 9.92
CA ILE A 49 4.76 -19.36 8.54
C ILE A 49 6.26 -19.23 8.23
N ASP A 50 6.86 -20.29 7.76
CA ASP A 50 8.31 -20.34 7.43
C ASP A 50 9.24 -19.88 8.57
N GLY A 51 8.89 -20.18 9.83
CA GLY A 51 9.64 -19.79 11.02
C GLY A 51 9.51 -18.33 11.41
N LEU A 52 8.49 -17.63 10.91
CA LEU A 52 8.20 -16.25 11.24
C LEU A 52 6.75 -16.10 11.73
N ASP A 53 6.57 -15.43 12.85
CA ASP A 53 5.25 -15.08 13.36
C ASP A 53 4.57 -14.07 12.43
N ILE A 54 3.41 -14.42 11.91
CA ILE A 54 2.60 -13.60 11.04
C ILE A 54 1.32 -13.17 11.78
N HIS A 55 1.22 -11.89 12.02
CA HIS A 55 -0.01 -11.26 12.52
C HIS A 55 -0.97 -10.98 11.36
N PHE A 56 -2.27 -11.18 11.61
CA PHE A 56 -3.32 -10.78 10.67
C PHE A 56 -4.63 -10.45 11.36
N ILE A 57 -5.37 -9.52 10.77
CA ILE A 57 -6.77 -9.25 11.09
C ILE A 57 -7.62 -10.15 10.20
N HIS A 58 -8.62 -10.84 10.76
CA HIS A 58 -9.53 -11.68 9.99
C HIS A 58 -10.98 -11.42 10.39
N VAL A 59 -11.69 -10.66 9.56
CA VAL A 59 -13.10 -10.33 9.79
C VAL A 59 -13.98 -11.08 8.80
N ARG A 60 -14.80 -11.97 9.34
CA ARG A 60 -15.80 -12.69 8.53
C ARG A 60 -17.06 -11.86 8.37
N SER A 61 -17.55 -11.77 7.16
CA SER A 61 -18.89 -11.24 6.88
C SER A 61 -19.96 -12.16 7.53
N GLN A 62 -21.09 -11.55 7.88
CA GLN A 62 -22.30 -12.29 8.28
C GLN A 62 -22.98 -13.02 7.09
N HIS A 63 -22.61 -12.68 5.85
CA HIS A 63 -23.12 -13.31 4.64
C HIS A 63 -22.29 -14.56 4.33
N GLU A 64 -22.93 -15.73 4.31
CA GLU A 64 -22.25 -17.03 4.19
C GLU A 64 -21.50 -17.18 2.85
N ASP A 65 -22.05 -16.64 1.76
CA ASP A 65 -21.46 -16.69 0.42
C ASP A 65 -20.43 -15.59 0.15
N ALA A 66 -19.97 -14.88 1.19
CA ALA A 66 -18.97 -13.83 1.06
C ALA A 66 -17.66 -14.37 0.46
N LEU A 67 -17.13 -13.69 -0.57
CA LEU A 67 -15.89 -14.09 -1.23
C LEU A 67 -14.69 -13.80 -0.31
N PRO A 68 -13.82 -14.77 0.00
CA PRO A 68 -12.61 -14.51 0.78
C PRO A 68 -11.65 -13.59 0.02
N LEU A 69 -11.15 -12.57 0.71
CA LEU A 69 -10.27 -11.55 0.16
C LEU A 69 -9.10 -11.31 1.12
N ILE A 70 -7.88 -11.49 0.62
CA ILE A 70 -6.67 -11.06 1.31
C ILE A 70 -6.24 -9.70 0.78
N ILE A 71 -5.99 -8.74 1.70
CA ILE A 71 -5.63 -7.35 1.37
C ILE A 71 -4.23 -7.05 1.91
N ASN A 72 -3.38 -6.52 1.04
CA ASN A 72 -2.00 -6.23 1.34
C ASN A 72 -1.77 -4.72 1.42
N HIS A 73 -1.17 -4.27 2.53
CA HIS A 73 -0.67 -2.91 2.68
C HIS A 73 0.72 -2.76 2.06
N GLY A 74 1.29 -1.57 2.16
CA GLY A 74 2.64 -1.24 1.70
C GLY A 74 3.47 -0.43 2.69
N TRP A 75 4.49 0.25 2.20
CA TRP A 75 5.33 1.18 2.93
C TRP A 75 5.03 2.63 2.44
N PRO A 76 4.98 3.64 3.31
CA PRO A 76 5.10 3.62 4.77
C PRO A 76 3.81 3.26 5.52
N GLY A 77 2.85 2.61 4.86
CA GLY A 77 1.61 2.14 5.44
C GLY A 77 1.74 0.93 6.36
N SER A 78 0.61 0.44 6.82
CA SER A 78 0.46 -0.75 7.66
C SER A 78 -0.99 -1.23 7.62
N VAL A 79 -1.37 -2.18 8.47
CA VAL A 79 -2.78 -2.57 8.64
C VAL A 79 -3.69 -1.39 9.02
N ILE A 80 -3.12 -0.29 9.54
CA ILE A 80 -3.87 0.94 9.89
C ILE A 80 -4.56 1.54 8.67
N GLU A 81 -3.92 1.55 7.51
CA GLU A 81 -4.48 2.13 6.27
C GLU A 81 -5.72 1.36 5.77
N GLN A 82 -5.86 0.09 6.18
CA GLN A 82 -6.94 -0.79 5.73
C GLN A 82 -8.16 -0.80 6.68
N LEU A 83 -8.07 -0.17 7.86
CA LEU A 83 -9.12 -0.27 8.87
C LEU A 83 -10.47 0.30 8.43
N LYS A 84 -10.47 1.34 7.58
CA LYS A 84 -11.69 2.00 7.11
C LYS A 84 -12.50 1.17 6.11
N ILE A 85 -11.86 0.23 5.40
CA ILE A 85 -12.51 -0.57 4.36
C ILE A 85 -13.11 -1.89 4.89
N ILE A 86 -12.79 -2.27 6.12
CA ILE A 86 -13.28 -3.52 6.71
C ILE A 86 -14.81 -3.56 6.72
N GLY A 87 -15.46 -2.56 7.33
CA GLY A 87 -16.93 -2.47 7.36
C GLY A 87 -17.56 -2.48 5.97
N PRO A 88 -17.19 -1.54 5.07
CA PRO A 88 -17.69 -1.54 3.70
C PRO A 88 -17.56 -2.86 2.95
N LEU A 89 -16.51 -3.63 3.16
CA LEU A 89 -16.29 -4.91 2.48
C LEU A 89 -16.99 -6.09 3.16
N THR A 90 -17.08 -6.10 4.50
CA THR A 90 -17.67 -7.23 5.24
C THR A 90 -19.17 -7.13 5.46
N ASP A 91 -19.70 -5.90 5.51
CA ASP A 91 -21.14 -5.60 5.61
C ASP A 91 -21.55 -4.57 4.54
N PRO A 92 -21.55 -4.96 3.25
CA PRO A 92 -21.85 -4.03 2.15
C PRO A 92 -23.26 -3.47 2.21
N THR A 93 -24.20 -4.15 2.85
CA THR A 93 -25.60 -3.69 2.96
C THR A 93 -25.72 -2.44 3.83
N ALA A 94 -24.93 -2.30 4.88
CA ALA A 94 -24.83 -1.08 5.67
C ALA A 94 -24.15 0.08 4.92
N HIS A 95 -23.53 -0.20 3.76
CA HIS A 95 -22.76 0.75 2.95
C HIS A 95 -23.30 0.89 1.52
N GLY A 96 -24.61 0.68 1.31
CA GLY A 96 -25.32 0.94 0.05
C GLY A 96 -25.04 -0.05 -1.08
N ALA A 97 -24.55 -1.25 -0.76
CA ALA A 97 -24.31 -2.33 -1.72
C ALA A 97 -25.13 -3.59 -1.39
N SER A 98 -24.99 -4.66 -2.16
CA SER A 98 -25.78 -5.88 -2.00
C SER A 98 -25.05 -6.94 -1.16
N THR A 99 -25.79 -7.90 -0.63
CA THR A 99 -25.22 -9.06 0.09
C THR A 99 -24.22 -9.83 -0.75
N SER A 100 -24.45 -9.93 -2.07
CA SER A 100 -23.55 -10.58 -3.01
C SER A 100 -22.21 -9.85 -3.18
N ASP A 101 -22.07 -8.62 -2.71
CA ASP A 101 -20.82 -7.83 -2.74
C ASP A 101 -19.94 -8.07 -1.50
N ALA A 102 -20.35 -8.94 -0.57
CA ALA A 102 -19.65 -9.17 0.69
C ALA A 102 -18.33 -9.94 0.52
N PHE A 103 -17.38 -9.62 1.41
CA PHE A 103 -16.11 -10.34 1.52
C PHE A 103 -15.85 -10.82 2.96
N HIS A 104 -15.21 -11.98 3.09
CA HIS A 104 -14.44 -12.31 4.28
C HIS A 104 -13.06 -11.71 4.11
N VAL A 105 -12.65 -10.82 5.01
CA VAL A 105 -11.44 -10.01 4.84
C VAL A 105 -10.31 -10.52 5.72
N VAL A 106 -9.14 -10.75 5.12
CA VAL A 106 -7.89 -11.11 5.79
C VAL A 106 -6.87 -10.01 5.50
N ILE A 107 -6.33 -9.36 6.55
CA ILE A 107 -5.37 -8.27 6.42
C ILE A 107 -4.12 -8.63 7.23
N PRO A 108 -3.09 -9.24 6.62
CA PRO A 108 -1.84 -9.54 7.32
C PRO A 108 -0.99 -8.28 7.51
N SER A 109 -0.26 -8.21 8.62
CA SER A 109 0.94 -7.37 8.70
C SER A 109 2.06 -8.05 7.93
N MET A 110 2.68 -7.37 6.96
CA MET A 110 3.78 -7.96 6.22
C MET A 110 4.97 -8.31 7.13
N PRO A 111 5.82 -9.29 6.74
CA PRO A 111 7.05 -9.62 7.45
C PRO A 111 7.92 -8.39 7.72
N GLY A 112 8.22 -8.13 8.99
CA GLY A 112 8.98 -6.95 9.41
C GLY A 112 8.16 -5.68 9.64
N TYR A 113 6.83 -5.74 9.49
CA TYR A 113 5.89 -4.63 9.69
C TYR A 113 4.97 -4.90 10.87
N GLY A 114 4.53 -3.83 11.53
CA GLY A 114 3.48 -3.87 12.53
C GLY A 114 3.70 -4.96 13.60
N PHE A 115 2.75 -5.86 13.73
CA PHE A 115 2.78 -6.92 14.74
C PHE A 115 3.37 -8.25 14.25
N SER A 116 3.74 -8.37 12.97
CA SER A 116 4.45 -9.55 12.48
C SER A 116 5.90 -9.59 12.91
N GLY A 117 6.47 -10.78 12.94
CA GLY A 117 7.87 -11.03 13.24
C GLY A 117 8.81 -10.27 12.29
N LYS A 118 9.99 -9.94 12.80
CA LYS A 118 11.08 -9.31 12.01
C LYS A 118 11.98 -10.39 11.45
N PRO A 119 12.07 -10.54 10.11
CA PRO A 119 12.94 -11.55 9.52
C PRO A 119 14.39 -11.42 10.01
N ALA A 120 14.94 -12.50 10.55
CA ALA A 120 16.35 -12.57 10.98
C ALA A 120 17.29 -12.98 9.83
N THR A 121 16.73 -13.47 8.71
CA THR A 121 17.46 -13.92 7.52
C THR A 121 17.04 -13.10 6.30
N THR A 122 17.81 -13.20 5.22
CA THR A 122 17.44 -12.68 3.89
C THR A 122 16.41 -13.58 3.20
N GLY A 123 15.80 -13.11 2.11
CA GLY A 123 14.90 -13.88 1.26
C GLY A 123 13.41 -13.67 1.54
N TRP A 124 13.02 -12.74 2.42
CA TRP A 124 11.63 -12.33 2.60
C TRP A 124 11.21 -11.20 1.64
N GLY A 125 11.37 -11.45 0.34
CA GLY A 125 10.86 -10.58 -0.71
C GLY A 125 9.40 -10.88 -1.08
N PRO A 126 8.79 -10.09 -2.01
CA PRO A 126 7.38 -10.25 -2.41
C PRO A 126 7.01 -11.65 -2.86
N GLU A 127 7.93 -12.35 -3.52
CA GLU A 127 7.73 -13.74 -3.97
C GLU A 127 7.47 -14.70 -2.80
N ARG A 128 8.28 -14.64 -1.74
CA ARG A 128 8.11 -15.47 -0.55
C ARG A 128 6.89 -15.05 0.25
N ILE A 129 6.64 -13.74 0.34
CA ILE A 129 5.44 -13.21 1.00
C ILE A 129 4.18 -13.71 0.29
N GLY A 130 4.15 -13.72 -1.05
CA GLY A 130 3.04 -14.28 -1.83
C GLY A 130 2.77 -15.75 -1.53
N ARG A 131 3.83 -16.58 -1.40
CA ARG A 131 3.67 -17.99 -0.95
C ARG A 131 3.13 -18.09 0.47
N ALA A 132 3.63 -17.25 1.38
CA ALA A 132 3.14 -17.22 2.76
C ALA A 132 1.65 -16.83 2.85
N TRP A 133 1.19 -15.94 1.99
CA TRP A 133 -0.23 -15.57 1.92
C TRP A 133 -1.11 -16.68 1.35
N ALA A 134 -0.64 -17.43 0.37
CA ALA A 134 -1.33 -18.61 -0.13
C ALA A 134 -1.46 -19.66 0.97
N GLU A 135 -0.39 -19.92 1.73
CA GLU A 135 -0.40 -20.81 2.89
C GLU A 135 -1.36 -20.31 3.99
N LEU A 136 -1.36 -18.99 4.28
CA LEU A 136 -2.27 -18.39 5.25
C LEU A 136 -3.74 -18.66 4.85
N MET A 137 -4.10 -18.40 3.59
CA MET A 137 -5.46 -18.62 3.09
C MET A 137 -5.87 -20.10 3.16
N THR A 138 -4.95 -21.00 2.85
CA THR A 138 -5.15 -22.46 2.99
C THR A 138 -5.40 -22.86 4.44
N ARG A 139 -4.60 -22.35 5.41
CA ARG A 139 -4.80 -22.63 6.84
C ARG A 139 -6.13 -22.11 7.38
N LEU A 140 -6.63 -21.02 6.81
CA LEU A 140 -7.96 -20.50 7.12
C LEU A 140 -9.11 -21.28 6.48
N GLY A 141 -8.79 -22.30 5.67
CA GLY A 141 -9.77 -23.17 5.01
C GLY A 141 -10.37 -22.59 3.73
N TYR A 142 -9.76 -21.54 3.17
CA TYR A 142 -10.23 -20.90 1.95
C TYR A 142 -9.68 -21.60 0.71
N THR A 143 -10.55 -22.33 0.02
CA THR A 143 -10.24 -23.03 -1.24
C THR A 143 -10.50 -22.18 -2.48
N ARG A 144 -11.16 -21.04 -2.33
CA ARG A 144 -11.41 -20.02 -3.35
C ARG A 144 -11.27 -18.65 -2.72
N TYR A 145 -10.42 -17.79 -3.25
CA TYR A 145 -10.21 -16.44 -2.73
C TYR A 145 -9.66 -15.52 -3.80
N VAL A 146 -9.67 -14.23 -3.51
CA VAL A 146 -9.05 -13.17 -4.33
C VAL A 146 -8.06 -12.39 -3.48
N ALA A 147 -7.13 -11.68 -4.14
CA ALA A 147 -6.13 -10.89 -3.47
C ALA A 147 -6.13 -9.44 -3.98
N GLN A 148 -5.91 -8.50 -3.08
CA GLN A 148 -5.79 -7.07 -3.38
C GLN A 148 -4.48 -6.52 -2.83
N GLY A 149 -3.83 -5.59 -3.56
CA GLY A 149 -2.64 -4.89 -3.10
C GLY A 149 -2.39 -3.56 -3.80
N GLY A 150 -1.88 -2.60 -3.04
CA GLY A 150 -1.28 -1.36 -3.48
C GLY A 150 0.14 -1.26 -2.94
N ASP A 151 0.99 -0.37 -3.45
CA ASP A 151 2.40 -0.25 -3.07
C ASP A 151 3.13 -1.61 -3.05
N TRP A 152 3.84 -1.98 -1.98
CA TRP A 152 4.43 -3.32 -1.83
C TRP A 152 3.40 -4.45 -1.90
N GLY A 153 2.17 -4.17 -1.45
CA GLY A 153 1.06 -5.11 -1.63
C GLY A 153 0.79 -5.42 -3.09
N ALA A 154 0.97 -4.47 -4.02
CA ALA A 154 0.85 -4.70 -5.46
C ALA A 154 1.90 -5.71 -5.95
N PHE A 155 3.16 -5.57 -5.51
CA PHE A 155 4.22 -6.54 -5.85
C PHE A 155 3.94 -7.93 -5.28
N VAL A 156 3.38 -7.99 -4.07
CA VAL A 156 2.99 -9.27 -3.45
C VAL A 156 1.87 -9.94 -4.25
N VAL A 157 0.82 -9.22 -4.62
CA VAL A 157 -0.28 -9.82 -5.40
C VAL A 157 0.13 -10.16 -6.83
N ASP A 158 1.03 -9.39 -7.46
CA ASP A 158 1.64 -9.77 -8.73
C ASP A 158 2.39 -11.10 -8.61
N GLN A 159 3.17 -11.29 -7.54
CA GLN A 159 3.86 -12.55 -7.28
C GLN A 159 2.88 -13.69 -6.98
N MET A 160 1.79 -13.44 -6.26
CA MET A 160 0.72 -14.43 -6.10
C MET A 160 0.10 -14.79 -7.46
N GLY A 161 -0.14 -13.79 -8.32
CA GLY A 161 -0.66 -13.99 -9.67
C GLY A 161 0.27 -14.79 -10.57
N LEU A 162 1.59 -14.58 -10.47
CA LEU A 162 2.62 -15.34 -11.20
C LEU A 162 2.71 -16.78 -10.72
N GLN A 163 2.60 -17.01 -9.42
CA GLN A 163 2.65 -18.34 -8.81
C GLN A 163 1.34 -19.10 -9.02
N ALA A 164 0.23 -18.39 -9.21
CA ALA A 164 -1.11 -18.93 -9.43
C ALA A 164 -1.44 -20.07 -8.45
N PRO A 165 -1.34 -19.88 -7.13
CA PRO A 165 -1.59 -20.94 -6.17
C PRO A 165 -3.03 -21.43 -6.28
N GLU A 166 -3.25 -22.71 -5.95
CA GLU A 166 -4.59 -23.28 -5.94
C GLU A 166 -5.54 -22.42 -5.09
N GLY A 167 -6.73 -22.16 -5.61
CA GLY A 167 -7.75 -21.34 -4.94
C GLY A 167 -7.66 -19.83 -5.23
N LEU A 168 -6.55 -19.28 -5.70
CA LEU A 168 -6.48 -17.88 -6.11
C LEU A 168 -7.21 -17.66 -7.44
N LEU A 169 -8.34 -16.97 -7.40
CA LEU A 169 -9.18 -16.73 -8.58
C LEU A 169 -8.73 -15.54 -9.41
N ALA A 170 -8.31 -14.48 -8.76
CA ALA A 170 -7.90 -13.21 -9.39
C ALA A 170 -7.14 -12.33 -8.42
N ILE A 171 -6.48 -11.31 -8.97
CA ILE A 171 -5.89 -10.21 -8.20
C ILE A 171 -6.52 -8.87 -8.58
N HIS A 172 -6.53 -7.92 -7.63
CA HIS A 172 -6.83 -6.51 -7.86
C HIS A 172 -5.66 -5.65 -7.43
N THR A 173 -5.33 -4.64 -8.20
CA THR A 173 -4.27 -3.69 -7.83
C THR A 173 -4.68 -2.26 -8.16
N ASN A 174 -4.29 -1.32 -7.28
CA ASN A 174 -4.38 0.12 -7.51
C ASN A 174 -3.02 0.74 -7.89
N MET A 175 -1.95 -0.04 -7.93
CA MET A 175 -0.63 0.36 -8.43
C MET A 175 -0.10 -0.74 -9.39
N PRO A 176 -0.64 -0.84 -10.61
CA PRO A 176 -0.37 -1.95 -11.49
C PRO A 176 1.02 -1.88 -12.14
N ALA A 177 1.69 -3.02 -12.28
CA ALA A 177 2.95 -3.14 -12.99
C ALA A 177 2.70 -3.36 -14.50
N THR A 178 2.50 -2.27 -15.25
CA THR A 178 2.07 -2.32 -16.65
C THR A 178 2.99 -1.63 -17.64
N VAL A 179 4.05 -0.99 -17.16
CA VAL A 179 4.95 -0.20 -18.01
C VAL A 179 5.71 -1.13 -18.96
N PRO A 180 5.64 -0.90 -20.29
CA PRO A 180 6.44 -1.65 -21.26
C PRO A 180 7.93 -1.51 -20.99
N ALA A 181 8.70 -2.57 -21.23
CA ALA A 181 10.11 -2.63 -20.83
C ALA A 181 11.00 -1.54 -21.50
N ASP A 182 10.71 -1.18 -22.72
CA ASP A 182 11.39 -0.10 -23.45
C ASP A 182 11.05 1.28 -22.87
N VAL A 183 9.79 1.49 -22.51
CA VAL A 183 9.30 2.72 -21.85
C VAL A 183 9.90 2.85 -20.44
N ASP A 184 9.90 1.77 -19.67
CA ASP A 184 10.49 1.74 -18.32
C ASP A 184 11.99 2.06 -18.36
N LYS A 185 12.72 1.45 -19.31
CA LYS A 185 14.15 1.71 -19.50
C LYS A 185 14.42 3.19 -19.85
N ALA A 186 13.65 3.76 -20.76
CA ALA A 186 13.81 5.15 -21.18
C ALA A 186 13.49 6.12 -20.02
N SER A 187 12.42 5.86 -19.25
CA SER A 187 12.02 6.70 -18.11
C SER A 187 13.04 6.65 -16.98
N LEU A 188 13.60 5.48 -16.66
CA LEU A 188 14.68 5.33 -15.69
C LEU A 188 15.97 6.04 -16.09
N ALA A 189 16.23 6.14 -17.40
CA ALA A 189 17.39 6.87 -17.93
C ALA A 189 17.15 8.40 -18.05
N GLY A 190 15.93 8.88 -17.81
CA GLY A 190 15.56 10.27 -18.00
C GLY A 190 15.58 10.71 -19.48
N GLU A 191 15.40 9.77 -20.41
CA GLU A 191 15.38 10.03 -21.84
C GLU A 191 14.07 10.74 -22.25
N PRO A 192 13.99 11.36 -23.43
CA PRO A 192 12.73 11.85 -23.99
C PRO A 192 11.73 10.71 -24.22
N PRO A 193 10.40 10.97 -24.12
CA PRO A 193 9.39 9.94 -24.35
C PRO A 193 9.48 9.37 -25.75
N PRO A 194 9.33 8.04 -25.93
CA PRO A 194 9.22 7.43 -27.27
C PRO A 194 8.18 8.13 -28.15
N ALA A 195 8.48 8.29 -29.44
CA ALA A 195 7.66 9.11 -30.33
C ALA A 195 6.25 8.56 -30.58
N GLU A 196 6.09 7.24 -30.51
CA GLU A 196 4.88 6.49 -30.78
C GLU A 196 3.87 6.49 -29.61
N LEU A 197 4.22 7.03 -28.44
CA LEU A 197 3.31 7.09 -27.30
C LEU A 197 2.11 7.99 -27.58
N SER A 198 0.91 7.48 -27.27
CA SER A 198 -0.33 8.28 -27.23
C SER A 198 -0.24 9.41 -26.21
N ALA A 199 -1.17 10.35 -26.25
CA ALA A 199 -1.20 11.46 -25.29
C ALA A 199 -1.37 10.98 -23.82
N GLU A 200 -2.12 9.89 -23.61
CA GLU A 200 -2.29 9.28 -22.28
C GLU A 200 -1.02 8.59 -21.82
N GLU A 201 -0.39 7.79 -22.65
CA GLU A 201 0.88 7.10 -22.36
C GLU A 201 2.02 8.10 -22.13
N ARG A 202 2.04 9.22 -22.85
CA ARG A 202 3.01 10.30 -22.65
C ARG A 202 2.85 10.97 -21.27
N ARG A 203 1.61 11.22 -20.82
CA ARG A 203 1.38 11.72 -19.46
C ARG A 203 1.87 10.74 -18.38
N ALA A 204 1.58 9.45 -18.56
CA ALA A 204 2.08 8.41 -17.65
C ALA A 204 3.62 8.35 -17.64
N TYR A 205 4.25 8.49 -18.81
CA TYR A 205 5.70 8.57 -18.93
C TYR A 205 6.29 9.76 -18.17
N GLU A 206 5.70 10.95 -18.28
CA GLU A 206 6.12 12.15 -17.55
C GLU A 206 5.97 11.99 -16.03
N GLN A 207 4.92 11.28 -15.58
CA GLN A 207 4.77 10.94 -14.18
C GLN A 207 5.87 9.97 -13.70
N LEU A 208 6.17 8.94 -14.47
CA LEU A 208 7.25 7.99 -14.16
C LEU A 208 8.61 8.66 -14.03
N ILE A 209 8.96 9.59 -14.94
CA ILE A 209 10.22 10.35 -14.83
C ILE A 209 10.28 11.11 -13.49
N ARG A 210 9.21 11.81 -13.12
CA ARG A 210 9.15 12.53 -11.84
C ARG A 210 9.28 11.58 -10.66
N THR A 211 8.52 10.48 -10.66
CA THR A 211 8.57 9.46 -9.60
C THR A 211 9.97 8.89 -9.45
N TYR A 212 10.60 8.45 -10.55
CA TYR A 212 11.95 7.88 -10.49
C TYR A 212 13.04 8.89 -10.06
N ALA A 213 12.82 10.17 -10.29
CA ALA A 213 13.72 11.23 -9.81
C ALA A 213 13.59 11.51 -8.30
N GLN A 214 12.52 11.04 -7.65
CA GLN A 214 12.18 11.44 -6.27
C GLN A 214 12.11 10.27 -5.28
N VAL A 215 12.39 9.03 -5.71
CA VAL A 215 12.34 7.83 -4.85
C VAL A 215 13.67 7.54 -4.14
N GLU A 216 14.34 8.57 -3.64
CA GLU A 216 15.64 8.39 -2.95
C GLU A 216 15.52 7.55 -1.68
N TYR A 217 14.41 7.64 -0.97
CA TYR A 217 14.11 6.77 0.18
C TYR A 217 14.15 5.28 -0.22
N ALA A 218 13.56 4.92 -1.37
CA ALA A 218 13.56 3.56 -1.88
C ALA A 218 14.96 3.09 -2.24
N ARG A 219 15.78 3.94 -2.86
CA ARG A 219 17.18 3.66 -3.21
C ARG A 219 18.02 3.42 -1.95
N MET A 220 17.86 4.25 -0.92
CA MET A 220 18.56 4.10 0.36
C MET A 220 18.18 2.77 1.02
N MET A 221 16.88 2.47 1.11
CA MET A 221 16.39 1.21 1.70
C MET A 221 16.82 -0.02 0.89
N ALA A 222 16.85 0.06 -0.43
CA ALA A 222 17.33 -1.01 -1.29
C ALA A 222 18.86 -1.26 -1.16
N ALA A 223 19.63 -0.18 -0.97
CA ALA A 223 21.08 -0.27 -0.89
C ALA A 223 21.58 -0.70 0.50
N ARG A 224 21.15 0.00 1.56
CA ARG A 224 21.69 -0.12 2.93
C ARG A 224 20.64 0.10 4.01
N PRO A 225 19.60 -0.75 4.15
CA PRO A 225 18.50 -0.53 5.12
C PRO A 225 19.00 -0.46 6.57
N GLN A 226 20.06 -1.18 6.94
CA GLN A 226 20.62 -1.13 8.29
C GLN A 226 21.26 0.23 8.64
N THR A 227 21.60 1.05 7.67
CA THR A 227 22.11 2.42 7.93
C THR A 227 21.06 3.31 8.59
N LEU A 228 19.77 2.94 8.49
CA LEU A 228 18.64 3.68 9.02
C LEU A 228 18.40 3.48 10.53
N TYR A 229 19.40 3.07 11.32
CA TYR A 229 19.25 2.95 12.78
C TYR A 229 18.73 4.21 13.48
N GLY A 230 18.98 5.39 12.92
CA GLY A 230 18.46 6.65 13.45
C GLY A 230 16.94 6.72 13.53
N ILE A 231 16.22 6.03 12.63
CA ILE A 231 14.75 5.97 12.68
C ILE A 231 14.22 5.01 13.77
N ALA A 232 15.06 4.14 14.30
CA ALA A 232 14.74 3.30 15.44
C ALA A 232 15.09 3.97 16.78
N ASP A 233 15.89 5.04 16.76
CA ASP A 233 16.34 5.78 17.94
C ASP A 233 15.57 7.08 18.18
N SER A 234 14.96 7.65 17.15
CA SER A 234 14.23 8.91 17.23
C SER A 234 12.82 8.81 16.65
N PRO A 235 11.76 9.02 17.47
CA PRO A 235 10.38 9.04 16.95
C PRO A 235 10.18 10.17 15.93
N VAL A 236 10.84 11.31 16.11
CA VAL A 236 10.79 12.43 15.17
C VAL A 236 11.53 12.10 13.87
N GLY A 237 12.68 11.43 13.97
CA GLY A 237 13.41 10.94 12.80
C GLY A 237 12.59 9.91 12.00
N LEU A 238 11.91 9.01 12.70
CA LEU A 238 10.97 8.07 12.07
C LEU A 238 9.81 8.79 11.39
N ALA A 239 9.18 9.75 12.08
CA ALA A 239 8.08 10.52 11.51
C ALA A 239 8.49 11.28 10.25
N ALA A 240 9.63 11.98 10.27
CA ALA A 240 10.15 12.67 9.10
C ALA A 240 10.41 11.70 7.93
N TRP A 241 10.99 10.54 8.21
CA TRP A 241 11.26 9.51 7.19
C TRP A 241 9.99 8.94 6.56
N LEU A 242 8.95 8.64 7.35
CA LEU A 242 7.69 8.07 6.86
C LEU A 242 6.82 9.11 6.14
N LEU A 243 6.99 10.40 6.43
CA LEU A 243 6.25 11.48 5.80
C LEU A 243 6.88 11.97 4.49
N ASP A 244 8.15 11.65 4.24
CA ASP A 244 8.86 11.99 3.00
C ASP A 244 8.54 10.96 1.91
N HIS A 245 7.27 10.94 1.48
CA HIS A 245 6.76 10.04 0.47
C HIS A 245 6.05 10.83 -0.63
N ASN A 246 6.48 10.65 -1.87
CA ASN A 246 6.00 11.40 -3.02
C ASN A 246 4.85 10.70 -3.74
N ASP A 247 3.93 11.47 -4.29
CA ASP A 247 2.90 11.04 -5.23
C ASP A 247 3.26 11.39 -6.69
N ALA A 248 2.33 11.13 -7.63
CA ALA A 248 2.54 11.37 -9.05
C ALA A 248 2.81 12.84 -9.42
N ASP A 249 2.44 13.78 -8.57
CA ASP A 249 2.66 15.22 -8.80
C ASP A 249 4.02 15.69 -8.28
N GLY A 250 4.82 14.78 -7.71
CA GLY A 250 6.14 15.08 -7.19
C GLY A 250 6.14 15.89 -5.90
N GLN A 251 5.03 15.86 -5.18
CA GLN A 251 4.91 16.43 -3.84
C GLN A 251 4.99 15.31 -2.79
N PRO A 252 5.49 15.57 -1.57
CA PRO A 252 5.33 14.65 -0.47
C PRO A 252 3.86 14.26 -0.37
N ALA A 253 3.54 12.99 -0.34
CA ALA A 253 2.16 12.43 -0.48
C ALA A 253 1.07 13.44 -0.10
N ALA A 254 0.56 14.16 -1.08
CA ALA A 254 -0.15 15.43 -0.86
C ALA A 254 -1.34 15.29 0.09
N ALA A 255 -2.07 14.17 0.01
CA ALA A 255 -3.16 13.88 0.93
C ALA A 255 -2.67 13.66 2.36
N VAL A 256 -1.55 12.97 2.56
CA VAL A 256 -0.95 12.74 3.88
C VAL A 256 -0.44 14.06 4.46
N THR A 257 0.29 14.84 3.68
CA THR A 257 0.82 16.15 4.12
C THR A 257 -0.29 17.12 4.47
N SER A 258 -1.33 17.22 3.63
CA SER A 258 -2.46 18.13 3.90
C SER A 258 -3.27 17.70 5.13
N ALA A 259 -3.31 16.41 5.46
CA ALA A 259 -4.00 15.89 6.63
C ALA A 259 -3.34 16.26 7.96
N LEU A 260 -2.06 16.65 7.97
CA LEU A 260 -1.37 17.09 9.20
C LEU A 260 -2.05 18.30 9.86
N HIS A 261 -2.75 19.11 9.09
CA HIS A 261 -3.50 20.27 9.58
C HIS A 261 -4.97 19.96 9.88
N ARG A 262 -5.47 18.75 9.55
CA ARG A 262 -6.85 18.34 9.81
C ARG A 262 -6.97 17.58 11.11
N THR A 263 -7.90 17.99 11.96
CA THR A 263 -8.19 17.33 13.23
C THR A 263 -9.43 16.44 13.16
N THR A 264 -10.30 16.65 12.15
CA THR A 264 -11.53 15.89 11.91
C THR A 264 -11.73 15.67 10.43
N SER A 265 -12.32 14.55 10.05
CA SER A 265 -12.70 14.24 8.67
C SER A 265 -14.22 14.27 8.53
N ALA A 266 -14.73 15.23 7.78
CA ALA A 266 -16.15 15.28 7.41
C ALA A 266 -16.51 14.36 6.23
N THR A 267 -15.51 13.94 5.43
CA THR A 267 -15.67 13.28 4.14
C THR A 267 -14.90 11.95 4.01
N GLY A 268 -14.37 11.43 5.13
CA GLY A 268 -13.51 10.23 5.11
C GLY A 268 -12.03 10.51 4.77
N GLU A 269 -11.64 11.75 4.48
CA GLU A 269 -10.25 12.13 4.22
C GLU A 269 -9.35 11.91 5.43
N LEU A 270 -8.04 11.80 5.20
CA LEU A 270 -7.05 11.57 6.26
C LEU A 270 -6.99 12.72 7.27
N THR A 271 -6.80 12.36 8.52
CA THR A 271 -6.57 13.28 9.64
C THR A 271 -5.16 13.14 10.18
N ARG A 272 -4.69 14.16 10.90
CA ARG A 272 -3.41 14.10 11.62
C ARG A 272 -3.36 12.92 12.60
N GLU A 273 -4.45 12.60 13.28
CA GLU A 273 -4.51 11.46 14.22
C GLU A 273 -4.33 10.13 13.50
N GLU A 274 -4.92 9.95 12.33
CA GLU A 274 -4.77 8.72 11.54
C GLU A 274 -3.32 8.52 11.07
N ILE A 275 -2.66 9.58 10.63
CA ILE A 275 -1.23 9.55 10.27
C ILE A 275 -0.39 9.17 11.49
N LEU A 276 -0.65 9.81 12.65
CA LEU A 276 0.06 9.49 13.89
C LEU A 276 -0.22 8.06 14.37
N ASN A 277 -1.41 7.50 14.14
CA ASN A 277 -1.70 6.10 14.44
C ASN A 277 -0.72 5.17 13.71
N ASN A 278 -0.48 5.41 12.43
CA ASN A 278 0.45 4.62 11.64
C ASN A 278 1.91 4.81 12.09
N ILE A 279 2.34 6.05 12.25
CA ILE A 279 3.71 6.37 12.73
C ILE A 279 3.93 5.77 14.13
N THR A 280 2.95 5.86 15.03
CA THR A 280 3.03 5.32 16.38
C THR A 280 3.10 3.81 16.39
N LEU A 281 2.38 3.12 15.49
CA LEU A 281 2.51 1.67 15.33
C LEU A 281 3.96 1.29 14.97
N TYR A 282 4.55 1.93 13.97
CA TYR A 282 5.95 1.70 13.60
C TYR A 282 6.91 1.96 14.76
N TRP A 283 6.68 3.02 15.54
CA TRP A 283 7.50 3.37 16.68
C TRP A 283 7.41 2.34 17.81
N LEU A 284 6.20 1.99 18.23
CA LEU A 284 5.96 1.07 19.35
C LEU A 284 6.43 -0.36 19.03
N THR A 285 6.31 -0.78 17.79
CA THR A 285 6.78 -2.11 17.34
C THR A 285 8.24 -2.09 16.92
N ASN A 286 8.87 -0.91 16.84
CA ASN A 286 10.23 -0.72 16.33
C ASN A 286 10.45 -1.40 14.97
N THR A 287 9.55 -1.15 14.01
CA THR A 287 9.56 -1.79 12.69
C THR A 287 10.10 -0.90 11.56
N GLY A 288 10.56 0.32 11.84
CA GLY A 288 11.09 1.22 10.82
C GLY A 288 12.23 0.60 9.99
N VAL A 289 13.22 0.01 10.65
CA VAL A 289 14.36 -0.62 9.96
C VAL A 289 13.98 -1.98 9.34
N SER A 290 13.19 -2.81 10.02
CA SER A 290 12.80 -4.13 9.50
C SER A 290 11.90 -4.02 8.26
N ALA A 291 10.98 -3.06 8.23
CA ALA A 291 10.15 -2.76 7.07
C ALA A 291 10.98 -2.31 5.86
N SER A 292 12.02 -1.50 6.09
CA SER A 292 12.93 -1.03 5.03
C SER A 292 13.65 -2.16 4.29
N ARG A 293 13.82 -3.33 4.92
CA ARG A 293 14.50 -4.48 4.31
C ARG A 293 13.79 -5.04 3.10
N LEU A 294 12.46 -4.89 2.99
CA LEU A 294 11.70 -5.35 1.83
C LEU A 294 12.24 -4.77 0.51
N TYR A 295 12.62 -3.49 0.52
CA TYR A 295 13.28 -2.84 -0.62
C TYR A 295 14.59 -3.52 -1.02
N ARG A 296 15.37 -4.01 -0.05
CA ARG A 296 16.62 -4.74 -0.29
C ARG A 296 16.40 -6.14 -0.84
N GLU A 297 15.32 -6.79 -0.41
CA GLU A 297 14.99 -8.17 -0.80
C GLU A 297 14.42 -8.25 -2.22
N TYR A 298 13.77 -7.20 -2.70
CA TYR A 298 13.22 -7.17 -4.06
C TYR A 298 14.32 -6.89 -5.10
N LYS A 299 14.33 -7.69 -6.18
CA LYS A 299 15.33 -7.61 -7.25
C LYS A 299 14.73 -7.33 -8.63
N GLY A 300 13.41 -7.19 -8.73
CA GLY A 300 12.72 -6.87 -9.98
C GLY A 300 12.62 -5.38 -10.23
N GLY A 301 12.08 -5.00 -11.39
CA GLY A 301 11.69 -3.63 -11.68
C GLY A 301 10.36 -3.28 -11.00
N PHE A 302 10.16 -1.99 -10.70
CA PHE A 302 8.96 -1.55 -9.99
C PHE A 302 7.69 -1.67 -10.85
N PHE A 303 7.56 -0.87 -11.88
CA PHE A 303 6.30 -0.75 -12.63
C PHE A 303 6.25 -1.56 -13.92
N ASN A 304 7.33 -2.24 -14.29
CA ASN A 304 7.38 -3.03 -15.51
C ASN A 304 6.50 -4.28 -15.45
N THR A 305 6.04 -4.70 -16.61
CA THR A 305 5.17 -5.87 -16.79
C THR A 305 5.75 -7.13 -16.17
N LYS A 306 4.91 -7.88 -15.39
CA LYS A 306 5.29 -9.09 -14.69
C LYS A 306 4.86 -10.40 -15.38
N GLY A 307 3.93 -10.35 -16.35
CA GLY A 307 3.44 -11.55 -17.05
C GLY A 307 2.39 -12.35 -16.27
N VAL A 308 1.56 -11.69 -15.45
CA VAL A 308 0.45 -12.33 -14.71
C VAL A 308 -0.62 -12.80 -15.68
N ALA A 309 -0.92 -14.10 -15.70
CA ALA A 309 -1.87 -14.72 -16.62
C ALA A 309 -3.26 -15.00 -16.03
N ILE A 310 -3.40 -15.00 -14.70
CA ILE A 310 -4.72 -15.15 -14.04
C ILE A 310 -5.54 -13.86 -14.23
N PRO A 311 -6.85 -13.87 -13.94
CA PRO A 311 -7.68 -12.68 -14.01
C PRO A 311 -7.14 -11.52 -13.16
N VAL A 312 -7.08 -10.31 -13.75
CA VAL A 312 -6.58 -9.10 -13.07
C VAL A 312 -7.62 -7.99 -13.16
N ALA A 313 -7.87 -7.33 -12.04
CA ALA A 313 -8.63 -6.09 -11.94
C ALA A 313 -7.70 -4.93 -11.60
N VAL A 314 -7.92 -3.78 -12.24
CA VAL A 314 -7.09 -2.57 -12.06
C VAL A 314 -7.98 -1.36 -11.78
N SER A 315 -7.67 -0.63 -10.71
CA SER A 315 -8.25 0.69 -10.43
C SER A 315 -7.14 1.75 -10.39
N VAL A 316 -7.24 2.77 -11.24
CA VAL A 316 -6.22 3.82 -11.36
C VAL A 316 -6.68 5.06 -10.62
N PHE A 317 -5.96 5.45 -9.59
CA PHE A 317 -6.20 6.66 -8.80
C PHE A 317 -5.37 7.83 -9.33
N PRO A 318 -5.93 9.07 -9.39
CA PRO A 318 -5.27 10.19 -10.07
C PRO A 318 -3.97 10.66 -9.44
N SER A 319 -3.80 10.51 -8.11
CA SER A 319 -2.57 10.90 -7.39
C SER A 319 -1.74 9.67 -6.98
N GLU A 320 -1.83 8.56 -7.71
CA GLU A 320 -0.87 7.46 -7.61
C GLU A 320 0.44 7.85 -8.32
N GLN A 321 1.53 7.16 -8.03
CA GLN A 321 2.87 7.44 -8.56
C GLN A 321 2.92 7.50 -10.09
N TYR A 322 2.05 6.77 -10.78
CA TYR A 322 1.71 7.00 -12.18
C TYR A 322 0.29 6.49 -12.47
N GLN A 323 -0.37 7.14 -13.41
CA GLN A 323 -1.68 6.72 -13.88
C GLN A 323 -1.50 5.74 -15.04
N ALA A 324 -1.61 4.45 -14.76
CA ALA A 324 -1.43 3.40 -15.76
C ALA A 324 -2.44 3.53 -16.91
N PRO A 325 -2.02 3.76 -18.17
CA PRO A 325 -2.94 3.80 -19.29
C PRO A 325 -3.61 2.44 -19.53
N ARG A 326 -4.85 2.46 -19.98
CA ARG A 326 -5.59 1.24 -20.32
C ARG A 326 -4.84 0.38 -21.35
N SER A 327 -4.24 1.00 -22.35
CA SER A 327 -3.45 0.32 -23.38
C SER A 327 -2.28 -0.47 -22.81
N TRP A 328 -1.62 0.04 -21.76
CA TRP A 328 -0.55 -0.67 -21.08
C TRP A 328 -1.09 -1.81 -20.21
N ALA A 329 -2.21 -1.57 -19.50
CA ALA A 329 -2.84 -2.61 -18.70
C ALA A 329 -3.31 -3.80 -19.54
N GLU A 330 -3.95 -3.56 -20.70
CA GLU A 330 -4.37 -4.60 -21.63
C GLU A 330 -3.21 -5.40 -22.24
N ARG A 331 -2.05 -4.77 -22.42
CA ARG A 331 -0.83 -5.46 -22.87
C ARG A 331 -0.16 -6.28 -21.76
N ALA A 332 -0.18 -5.76 -20.54
CA ALA A 332 0.48 -6.39 -19.40
C ALA A 332 -0.31 -7.56 -18.82
N TYR A 333 -1.64 -7.47 -18.87
CA TYR A 333 -2.55 -8.44 -18.27
C TYR A 333 -3.45 -9.07 -19.34
N PRO A 334 -3.07 -10.22 -19.91
CA PRO A 334 -3.85 -10.88 -20.97
C PRO A 334 -5.29 -11.22 -20.55
N ASN A 335 -5.51 -11.37 -19.25
CA ASN A 335 -6.84 -11.64 -18.66
C ASN A 335 -7.28 -10.46 -17.76
N LEU A 336 -7.28 -9.25 -18.33
CA LEU A 336 -7.77 -8.05 -17.66
C LEU A 336 -9.31 -8.09 -17.61
N ILE A 337 -9.88 -8.34 -16.43
CA ILE A 337 -11.36 -8.46 -16.24
C ILE A 337 -12.01 -7.16 -15.81
N TYR A 338 -11.26 -6.20 -15.33
CA TYR A 338 -11.74 -4.89 -14.91
C TYR A 338 -10.64 -3.83 -15.03
N TYR A 339 -11.02 -2.67 -15.50
CA TYR A 339 -10.16 -1.48 -15.52
C TYR A 339 -11.01 -0.23 -15.36
N ASN A 340 -10.67 0.59 -14.38
CA ASN A 340 -11.34 1.88 -14.17
C ASN A 340 -10.33 2.96 -13.75
N GLN A 341 -10.53 4.17 -14.26
CA GLN A 341 -9.85 5.37 -13.78
C GLN A 341 -10.84 6.14 -12.91
N VAL A 342 -10.51 6.30 -11.64
CA VAL A 342 -11.38 6.94 -10.66
C VAL A 342 -11.12 8.45 -10.58
N PRO A 343 -12.11 9.26 -10.11
CA PRO A 343 -11.98 10.72 -10.18
C PRO A 343 -11.14 11.35 -9.06
N LYS A 344 -10.80 10.59 -7.99
CA LYS A 344 -10.10 11.13 -6.81
C LYS A 344 -9.39 10.04 -6.02
N GLY A 345 -8.45 10.45 -5.16
CA GLY A 345 -7.63 9.58 -4.32
C GLY A 345 -6.23 9.40 -4.89
N GLY A 346 -5.34 8.91 -4.07
CA GLY A 346 -3.92 8.76 -4.37
C GLY A 346 -3.37 7.42 -3.93
N HIS A 347 -2.11 7.43 -3.55
CA HIS A 347 -1.33 6.25 -3.21
C HIS A 347 -1.94 5.42 -2.07
N PHE A 348 -2.45 6.07 -1.03
CA PHE A 348 -3.13 5.41 0.09
C PHE A 348 -4.65 5.30 -0.14
N ALA A 349 -5.06 4.82 -1.30
CA ALA A 349 -6.45 4.83 -1.76
C ALA A 349 -7.46 4.27 -0.75
N ALA A 350 -7.15 3.14 -0.09
CA ALA A 350 -7.98 2.53 0.95
C ALA A 350 -8.15 3.44 2.18
N TRP A 351 -7.15 4.24 2.47
CA TRP A 351 -7.12 5.15 3.63
C TRP A 351 -7.77 6.49 3.32
N GLU A 352 -7.47 7.05 2.12
CA GLU A 352 -7.92 8.36 1.66
C GLU A 352 -9.38 8.36 1.19
N GLN A 353 -9.79 7.31 0.47
CA GLN A 353 -11.09 7.18 -0.19
C GLN A 353 -11.72 5.79 0.06
N PRO A 354 -11.96 5.42 1.33
CA PRO A 354 -12.34 4.05 1.69
C PRO A 354 -13.63 3.56 1.02
N GLN A 355 -14.61 4.45 0.84
CA GLN A 355 -15.87 4.10 0.16
C GLN A 355 -15.62 3.79 -1.32
N LEU A 356 -14.96 4.71 -2.04
CA LEU A 356 -14.64 4.55 -3.46
C LEU A 356 -13.75 3.32 -3.69
N PHE A 357 -12.72 3.14 -2.86
CA PHE A 357 -11.84 1.97 -2.92
C PHE A 357 -12.63 0.66 -2.76
N SER A 358 -13.55 0.60 -1.80
CA SER A 358 -14.37 -0.59 -1.57
C SER A 358 -15.32 -0.86 -2.75
N GLU A 359 -15.86 0.17 -3.38
CA GLU A 359 -16.68 0.07 -4.60
C GLU A 359 -15.86 -0.50 -5.76
N GLU A 360 -14.62 -0.04 -5.94
CA GLU A 360 -13.69 -0.53 -6.96
C GLU A 360 -13.34 -2.01 -6.75
N VAL A 361 -13.01 -2.41 -5.51
CA VAL A 361 -12.72 -3.82 -5.18
C VAL A 361 -13.94 -4.73 -5.46
N ARG A 362 -15.15 -4.28 -5.09
CA ARG A 362 -16.40 -5.01 -5.40
C ARG A 362 -16.61 -5.14 -6.91
N ALA A 363 -16.46 -4.04 -7.65
CA ALA A 363 -16.64 -4.00 -9.09
C ALA A 363 -15.60 -4.90 -9.80
N GLY A 364 -14.34 -4.84 -9.35
CA GLY A 364 -13.25 -5.63 -9.91
C GLY A 364 -13.45 -7.14 -9.82
N PHE A 365 -14.10 -7.61 -8.75
CA PHE A 365 -14.33 -9.04 -8.53
C PHE A 365 -15.76 -9.51 -8.79
N ARG A 366 -16.64 -8.66 -9.31
CA ARG A 366 -18.06 -8.98 -9.50
C ARG A 366 -18.28 -10.18 -10.41
N SER A 367 -17.48 -10.35 -11.44
CA SER A 367 -17.61 -11.45 -12.40
C SER A 367 -17.18 -12.84 -11.85
N LEU A 368 -16.63 -12.90 -10.64
CA LEU A 368 -16.10 -14.13 -10.02
C LEU A 368 -17.01 -14.71 -8.93
N ARG A 369 -18.15 -14.09 -8.69
CA ARG A 369 -19.12 -14.44 -7.66
C ARG A 369 -20.18 -15.42 -8.16
#